data_f4be39526e45a60464355ed2bbf7a8b7
#
_entry.id   f4be39526e45a60464355ed2bbf7a8b7
#
_cell.length_a   1.000
_cell.length_b   1.000
_cell.length_c   1.000
_cell.angle_alpha   90.00
_cell.angle_beta   90.00
_cell.angle_gamma   90.00
#
_symmetry.space_group_name_H-M   'P 1'
#
loop_
_entity.id
_entity.type
_entity.pdbx_description
1 polymer ?
#
loop_
_entity_poly.entity_id
_entity_poly.type
_entity_poly.pdbx_seq_one_letter_code
_entity_poly.pdbx_strand_id
1 'polypeptide(L)' 'GYYQFHHESLNVILRKLSRYYGTLIYCDNTDNDLSCSGKLDLKDNLEDVLNSLKRAIPLEIENKNESIKINVKH' A
#
# COMPACT_ATOMS: atom_id res chain seq x y z
N GLY A 1 3.55 -13.75 -8.24
CA GLY A 1 4.66 -12.94 -8.53
C GLY A 1 5.03 -11.85 -7.58
N TYR A 2 6.01 -11.11 -8.02
CA TYR A 2 6.48 -9.96 -7.28
C TYR A 2 6.04 -8.68 -7.95
N TYR A 3 5.73 -7.68 -7.12
CA TYR A 3 5.51 -6.33 -7.61
C TYR A 3 6.69 -5.48 -7.15
N GLN A 4 7.49 -5.04 -8.11
CA GLN A 4 8.62 -4.16 -7.86
C GLN A 4 8.25 -2.75 -8.28
N PHE A 5 8.48 -1.77 -7.41
CA PHE A 5 8.19 -0.38 -7.70
C PHE A 5 9.41 0.47 -7.44
N HIS A 6 9.55 1.53 -8.23
CA HIS A 6 10.72 2.40 -8.20
C HIS A 6 10.26 3.84 -8.42
N HIS A 7 10.39 4.66 -7.39
CA HIS A 7 9.93 6.06 -7.40
C HIS A 7 8.48 6.20 -7.84
N GLU A 8 7.63 5.26 -7.43
CA GLU A 8 6.20 5.34 -7.71
C GLU A 8 5.49 6.05 -6.58
N SER A 9 4.41 6.77 -6.91
CA SER A 9 3.59 7.40 -5.88
C SER A 9 2.86 6.34 -5.07
N LEU A 10 2.67 6.61 -3.79
CA LEU A 10 1.94 5.71 -2.91
C LEU A 10 0.54 5.42 -3.45
N ASN A 11 -0.12 6.44 -3.99
CA ASN A 11 -1.46 6.28 -4.55
C ASN A 11 -1.49 5.24 -5.67
N VAL A 12 -0.49 5.23 -6.55
CA VAL A 12 -0.40 4.25 -7.64
C VAL A 12 -0.20 2.84 -7.07
N ILE A 13 0.68 2.71 -6.08
CA ILE A 13 0.94 1.42 -5.45
C ILE A 13 -0.33 0.86 -4.82
N LEU A 14 -1.05 1.68 -4.05
CA LEU A 14 -2.27 1.24 -3.38
C LEU A 14 -3.37 0.89 -4.38
N ARG A 15 -3.44 1.61 -5.49
CA ARG A 15 -4.41 1.31 -6.55
C ARG A 15 -4.14 -0.06 -7.17
N LYS A 16 -2.88 -0.38 -7.43
CA LYS A 16 -2.51 -1.69 -7.98
C LYS A 16 -2.81 -2.81 -7.00
N LEU A 17 -2.52 -2.61 -5.72
CA LEU A 17 -2.83 -3.58 -4.68
C LEU A 17 -4.34 -3.77 -4.54
N SER A 18 -5.11 -2.68 -4.62
CA SER A 18 -6.57 -2.74 -4.56
C SER A 18 -7.14 -3.63 -5.64
N ARG A 19 -6.63 -3.49 -6.86
CA ARG A 19 -7.08 -4.30 -7.99
C ARG A 19 -6.70 -5.76 -7.83
N TYR A 20 -5.48 -6.01 -7.39
CA TYR A 20 -4.97 -7.37 -7.26
C TYR A 20 -5.73 -8.15 -6.18
N TYR A 21 -5.99 -7.52 -5.04
CA TYR A 21 -6.64 -8.19 -3.92
C TYR A 21 -8.15 -7.99 -3.86
N GLY A 22 -8.71 -7.18 -4.75
CA GLY A 22 -10.14 -6.94 -4.78
C GLY A 22 -10.67 -6.22 -3.54
N THR A 23 -9.84 -5.41 -2.91
CA THR A 23 -10.19 -4.66 -1.70
C THR A 23 -9.77 -3.21 -1.90
N LEU A 24 -10.64 -2.27 -1.58
CA LEU A 24 -10.29 -0.85 -1.69
C LEU A 24 -9.24 -0.49 -0.64
N ILE A 25 -8.07 -0.05 -1.11
CA ILE A 25 -6.97 0.41 -0.26
C ILE A 25 -6.64 1.82 -0.72
N TYR A 26 -6.63 2.78 0.21
CA TYR A 26 -6.47 4.19 -0.15
C TYR A 26 -5.73 4.96 0.95
N CYS A 27 -5.21 6.12 0.59
CA CYS A 27 -4.61 7.06 1.53
C CYS A 27 -5.19 8.45 1.31
N ASP A 28 -4.93 9.35 2.25
CA ASP A 28 -5.38 10.73 2.14
C ASP A 28 -4.68 11.43 0.98
N ASN A 29 -5.33 12.45 0.43
CA ASN A 29 -4.80 13.21 -0.71
C ASN A 29 -3.44 13.84 -0.42
N THR A 30 -3.18 14.21 0.82
CA THR A 30 -1.90 14.82 1.20
C THR A 30 -0.73 13.87 1.09
N ASP A 31 -0.98 12.55 1.07
CA ASP A 31 0.06 11.53 1.03
C ASP A 31 0.21 10.88 -0.35
N ASN A 32 -0.60 11.29 -1.32
CA ASN A 32 -0.63 10.68 -2.66
C ASN A 32 0.69 10.80 -3.41
N ASP A 33 1.45 11.86 -3.15
CA ASP A 33 2.68 12.17 -3.89
C ASP A 33 3.92 11.55 -3.28
N LEU A 34 3.77 10.82 -2.17
CA LEU A 34 4.92 10.16 -1.54
C LEU A 34 5.53 9.16 -2.52
N SER A 35 6.81 9.35 -2.83
CA SER A 35 7.53 8.49 -3.76
C SER A 35 8.14 7.32 -3.02
N CYS A 36 7.88 6.11 -3.51
CA CYS A 36 8.26 4.88 -2.84
C CYS A 36 9.01 3.95 -3.76
N SER A 37 9.92 3.18 -3.20
CA SER A 37 10.65 2.13 -3.92
C SER A 37 10.68 0.88 -3.07
N GLY A 38 10.54 -0.27 -3.70
CA GLY A 38 10.55 -1.54 -2.97
C GLY A 38 10.04 -2.70 -3.80
N LYS A 39 9.80 -3.81 -3.10
CA LYS A 39 9.35 -5.04 -3.72
C LYS A 39 8.38 -5.74 -2.77
N LEU A 40 7.26 -6.19 -3.32
CA LEU A 40 6.24 -6.92 -2.56
C LEU A 40 6.00 -8.28 -3.20
N ASP A 41 5.81 -9.29 -2.36
CA ASP A 41 5.48 -10.63 -2.84
C ASP A 41 3.96 -10.77 -2.87
N LEU A 42 3.39 -10.79 -4.07
CA LEU A 42 1.94 -10.86 -4.24
C LEU A 42 1.38 -12.26 -4.04
N LYS A 43 2.22 -13.23 -3.70
CA LYS A 43 1.76 -14.55 -3.26
C LYS A 43 1.29 -14.51 -1.81
N ASP A 44 1.75 -13.54 -1.05
CA ASP A 44 1.34 -13.37 0.34
C ASP A 44 -0.11 -12.88 0.40
N ASN A 45 -0.75 -13.10 1.54
CA ASN A 45 -2.07 -12.50 1.75
C ASN A 45 -1.94 -11.00 1.92
N LEU A 46 -3.07 -10.29 1.82
CA LEU A 46 -3.07 -8.83 1.85
C LEU A 46 -2.47 -8.28 3.15
N GLU A 47 -2.76 -8.90 4.28
CA GLU A 47 -2.24 -8.44 5.56
C GLU A 47 -0.71 -8.47 5.58
N ASP A 48 -0.10 -9.56 5.10
CA ASP A 48 1.35 -9.69 5.05
C ASP A 48 1.97 -8.69 4.07
N VAL A 49 1.31 -8.46 2.94
CA VAL A 49 1.78 -7.47 1.96
C VAL A 49 1.76 -6.07 2.56
N LEU A 50 0.70 -5.71 3.27
CA LEU A 50 0.62 -4.40 3.91
C LEU A 50 1.65 -4.25 5.03
N ASN A 51 1.92 -5.32 5.77
CA ASN A 51 2.98 -5.30 6.78
C ASN A 51 4.36 -5.13 6.15
N SER A 52 4.59 -5.72 4.99
CA SER A 52 5.84 -5.51 4.25
C SER A 52 5.97 -4.07 3.78
N LEU A 53 4.89 -3.49 3.31
CA LEU A 53 4.87 -2.08 2.91
C LEU A 53 5.15 -1.17 4.10
N LYS A 54 4.61 -1.52 5.27
CA LYS A 54 4.81 -0.77 6.51
C LYS A 54 6.28 -0.76 6.94
N ARG A 55 7.05 -1.79 6.62
CA ARG A 55 8.49 -1.81 6.91
C ARG A 55 9.26 -0.85 6.01
N ALA A 56 8.81 -0.69 4.78
CA ALA A 56 9.48 0.19 3.81
C ALA A 56 9.10 1.65 4.01
N ILE A 57 7.89 1.91 4.47
CA ILE A 57 7.32 3.25 4.60
C ILE A 57 6.65 3.35 5.97
N PRO A 58 6.96 4.40 6.77
CA PRO A 58 6.31 4.57 8.08
C PRO A 58 4.83 4.92 7.89
N LEU A 59 3.97 3.95 8.10
CA LEU A 59 2.53 4.15 7.92
C LEU A 59 1.75 3.36 8.95
N GLU A 60 0.48 3.70 9.10
CA GLU A 60 -0.48 2.99 9.91
C GLU A 60 -1.59 2.45 9.02
N ILE A 61 -2.10 1.29 9.38
CA ILE A 61 -3.15 0.61 8.64
C ILE A 61 -4.43 0.70 9.46
N GLU A 62 -5.46 1.25 8.86
CA GLU A 62 -6.77 1.40 9.51
C GLU A 62 -7.79 0.55 8.76
N ASN A 63 -8.26 -0.51 9.40
CA ASN A 63 -9.26 -1.39 8.80
C ASN A 63 -10.65 -0.80 8.96
N LYS A 64 -11.35 -0.66 7.84
CA LYS A 64 -12.75 -0.25 7.77
C LYS A 64 -13.58 -1.47 7.37
N ASN A 65 -14.92 -1.35 7.34
CA ASN A 65 -15.78 -2.50 7.04
C ASN A 65 -15.42 -3.20 5.73
N GLU A 66 -15.26 -2.44 4.65
CA GLU A 66 -15.01 -3.01 3.32
C GLU A 66 -13.81 -2.35 2.63
N SER A 67 -13.01 -1.63 3.40
CA SER A 67 -11.88 -0.91 2.84
C SER A 67 -10.75 -0.81 3.86
N ILE A 68 -9.58 -0.40 3.38
CA ILE A 68 -8.41 -0.22 4.22
C ILE A 68 -7.86 1.17 3.94
N LYS A 69 -7.71 1.96 5.00
CA LYS A 69 -7.13 3.30 4.90
C LYS A 69 -5.69 3.26 5.37
N ILE A 70 -4.81 3.83 4.59
CA ILE A 70 -3.39 3.94 4.91
C ILE A 70 -3.10 5.37 5.35
N ASN A 71 -2.50 5.52 6.53
CA ASN A 71 -2.12 6.81 7.08
C ASN A 71 -0.60 6.86 7.18
N VAL A 72 0.01 7.78 6.44
CA VAL A 72 1.47 7.94 6.48
C VAL A 72 1.85 8.70 7.74
N LYS A 73 2.83 8.19 8.46
CA LYS A 73 3.38 8.88 9.64
C LYS A 73 4.40 9.90 9.19
N HIS A 74 4.28 11.11 9.68
CA HIS A 74 5.21 12.19 9.37
C HIS A 74 6.15 12.48 10.53
#